data_41fa1bd2e04b02fac8a4934014bf02a9
#
_entry.id   41fa1bd2e04b02fac8a4934014bf02a9
#
_cell.length_a   1.000
_cell.length_b   1.000
_cell.length_c   1.000
_cell.angle_alpha   90.00
_cell.angle_beta   90.00
_cell.angle_gamma   90.00
#
_symmetry.space_group_name_H-M   'P 1'
#
loop_
_entity.id
_entity.type
_entity.pdbx_description
1 polymer ?
#
loop_
_entity_poly.entity_id
_entity_poly.type
_entity_poly.pdbx_seq_one_letter_code
_entity_poly.pdbx_strand_id
1 'polypeptide(L)'
;GCVYITGRKKEIYVNSGGKNIAPLVIEETMKSIPEVSQCFLVGDQRKFCSALLTLDIGAVLRDHHGVDAQKVPKDPAKQIAELESRGSSVEQEVSNLFPQIESKVMGLNSQFAPPEQVRKFTILPRDFSVDYGELTPTLKIRRKQIRENWASEIESMYSDA
;
A
#
# COMPACT_ATOMS: atom_id res chain seq x y z
N GLY A 1 -6.23 -22.70 -23.23
CA GLY A 1 -6.00 -22.30 -22.99
C GLY A 1 -5.80 -21.79 -22.40
N CYS A 2 -5.72 -21.89 -22.26
CA CYS A 2 -5.41 -21.45 -21.78
C CYS A 2 -5.13 -20.75 -21.36
N VAL A 3 -5.22 -20.65 -21.26
CA VAL A 3 -4.95 -20.08 -20.97
C VAL A 3 -4.54 -19.36 -20.60
N TYR A 4 -4.54 -18.98 -20.56
CA TYR A 4 -4.18 -18.35 -20.35
C TYR A 4 -4.04 -17.79 -19.53
N ILE A 5 -4.34 -17.90 -19.42
CA ILE A 5 -4.29 -17.45 -18.63
C ILE A 5 -3.55 -17.22 -18.03
N THR A 6 -3.35 -17.41 -18.06
CA THR A 6 -2.43 -17.34 -17.69
C THR A 6 -1.69 -16.38 -17.59
N GLY A 7 -1.73 -15.89 -18.20
CA GLY A 7 -0.89 -14.79 -18.24
C GLY A 7 -0.69 -14.03 -17.05
N ARG A 8 -1.48 -13.93 -16.37
CA ARG A 8 -1.32 -13.20 -15.37
C ARG A 8 -0.83 -13.87 -14.38
N LYS A 9 -0.08 -14.56 -14.63
CA LYS A 9 0.45 -15.21 -13.79
C LYS A 9 0.78 -14.58 -12.66
N LYS A 10 0.90 -15.06 -11.63
CA LYS A 10 1.31 -14.53 -10.49
C LYS A 10 2.66 -14.11 -10.57
N GLU A 11 2.98 -12.93 -10.15
CA GLU A 11 4.33 -12.55 -9.95
C GLU A 11 4.86 -13.27 -8.74
N ILE A 12 6.11 -13.70 -8.81
CA ILE A 12 6.79 -14.31 -7.68
C ILE A 12 8.07 -13.51 -7.44
N TYR A 13 8.28 -13.06 -6.20
CA TYR A 13 9.54 -12.47 -5.79
C TYR A 13 10.43 -13.58 -5.23
N VAL A 14 11.73 -13.43 -5.44
CA VAL A 14 12.72 -14.31 -4.81
C VAL A 14 13.58 -13.42 -3.94
N ASN A 15 13.56 -13.64 -2.63
CA ASN A 15 14.34 -12.79 -1.74
C ASN A 15 15.84 -13.14 -1.83
N SER A 16 16.69 -12.38 -1.14
CA SER A 16 18.13 -12.59 -1.21
C SER A 16 18.57 -13.94 -0.66
N GLY A 17 17.72 -14.58 0.12
CA GLY A 17 17.99 -15.94 0.63
C GLY A 17 17.44 -17.05 -0.24
N GLY A 18 16.87 -16.71 -1.41
CA GLY A 18 16.36 -17.72 -2.35
C GLY A 18 14.95 -18.22 -2.06
N LYS A 19 14.22 -17.55 -1.16
CA LYS A 19 12.84 -17.95 -0.85
C LYS A 19 11.85 -17.29 -1.79
N ASN A 20 10.85 -18.05 -2.23
CA ASN A 20 9.80 -17.55 -3.11
C ASN A 20 8.74 -16.84 -2.28
N ILE A 21 8.28 -15.69 -2.77
CA ILE A 21 7.28 -14.87 -2.11
C ILE A 21 6.23 -14.49 -3.14
N ALA A 22 4.96 -14.65 -2.78
CA ALA A 22 3.85 -14.28 -3.66
C ALA A 22 3.33 -12.89 -3.25
N PRO A 23 3.74 -11.83 -3.94
CA PRO A 23 3.40 -10.46 -3.50
C PRO A 23 1.91 -10.18 -3.53
N LEU A 24 1.16 -10.74 -4.47
CA LEU A 24 -0.27 -10.46 -4.56
C LEU A 24 -1.04 -10.89 -3.31
N VAL A 25 -0.69 -12.03 -2.75
CA VAL A 25 -1.37 -12.54 -1.55
C VAL A 25 -1.13 -11.58 -0.37
N ILE A 26 0.10 -11.14 -0.21
CA ILE A 26 0.46 -10.25 0.89
C ILE A 26 -0.18 -8.88 0.68
N GLU A 27 -0.15 -8.36 -0.54
CA GLU A 27 -0.75 -7.07 -0.86
C GLU A 27 -2.25 -7.08 -0.61
N GLU A 28 -2.95 -8.13 -1.01
CA GLU A 28 -4.39 -8.22 -0.77
C GLU A 28 -4.70 -8.32 0.72
N THR A 29 -3.88 -9.04 1.48
CA THR A 29 -4.05 -9.13 2.92
C THR A 29 -3.87 -7.77 3.59
N MET A 30 -2.85 -7.01 3.19
CA MET A 30 -2.62 -5.68 3.77
C MET A 30 -3.73 -4.70 3.39
N LYS A 31 -4.32 -4.85 2.22
CA LYS A 31 -5.44 -4.00 1.80
C LYS A 31 -6.72 -4.27 2.59
N SER A 32 -6.76 -5.32 3.38
CA SER A 32 -7.90 -5.55 4.27
C SER A 32 -7.95 -4.55 5.42
N ILE A 33 -6.86 -3.82 5.67
CA ILE A 33 -6.84 -2.75 6.66
C ILE A 33 -7.72 -1.60 6.13
N PRO A 34 -8.75 -1.17 6.86
CA PRO A 34 -9.70 -0.17 6.32
C PRO A 34 -9.05 1.14 5.88
N GLU A 35 -8.01 1.58 6.57
CA GLU A 35 -7.34 2.84 6.26
C GLU A 35 -6.39 2.75 5.05
N VAL A 36 -6.14 1.54 4.54
CA VAL A 36 -5.21 1.32 3.43
C VAL A 36 -5.97 1.21 2.12
N SER A 37 -5.63 2.08 1.16
CA SER A 37 -6.22 2.04 -0.18
C SER A 37 -5.49 1.04 -1.07
N GLN A 38 -4.17 1.14 -1.12
CA GLN A 38 -3.33 0.28 -1.96
C GLN A 38 -2.11 -0.15 -1.18
N CYS A 39 -1.57 -1.31 -1.57
CA CYS A 39 -0.33 -1.82 -1.01
C CYS A 39 0.56 -2.30 -2.15
N PHE A 40 1.81 -1.87 -2.14
CA PHE A 40 2.82 -2.36 -3.07
C PHE A 40 3.92 -3.04 -2.28
N LEU A 41 4.08 -4.35 -2.45
CA LEU A 41 5.10 -5.09 -1.73
C LEU A 41 6.45 -4.97 -2.42
N VAL A 42 7.48 -4.72 -1.63
CA VAL A 42 8.87 -4.71 -2.08
C VAL A 42 9.56 -5.88 -1.40
N GLY A 43 10.28 -6.68 -2.14
CA GLY A 43 10.94 -7.84 -1.54
C GLY A 43 11.79 -8.63 -2.52
N ASP A 44 11.67 -8.35 -3.82
CA ASP A 44 12.42 -9.09 -4.81
C ASP A 44 13.91 -8.79 -4.66
N GLN A 45 14.68 -9.84 -4.44
CA GLN A 45 16.13 -9.77 -4.22
C GLN A 45 16.52 -8.91 -3.01
N ARG A 46 15.63 -8.76 -2.05
CA ARG A 46 15.87 -8.02 -0.82
C ARG A 46 15.95 -8.98 0.37
N LYS A 47 16.54 -8.50 1.47
CA LYS A 47 16.72 -9.31 2.68
C LYS A 47 15.41 -9.61 3.36
N PHE A 48 14.44 -8.71 3.25
CA PHE A 48 13.13 -8.84 3.87
C PHE A 48 12.10 -8.10 3.03
N CYS A 49 10.83 -8.33 3.31
CA CYS A 49 9.75 -7.62 2.63
C CYS A 49 9.47 -6.29 3.30
N SER A 50 9.19 -5.31 2.47
CA SER A 50 8.70 -4.00 2.90
C SER A 50 7.49 -3.65 2.06
N ALA A 51 6.74 -2.65 2.45
CA ALA A 51 5.54 -2.26 1.73
C ALA A 51 5.42 -0.74 1.62
N LEU A 52 4.89 -0.30 0.50
CA LEU A 52 4.41 1.07 0.35
C LEU A 52 2.90 1.01 0.48
N LEU A 53 2.36 1.77 1.41
CA LEU A 53 0.93 1.81 1.67
C LEU A 53 0.39 3.19 1.33
N THR A 54 -0.83 3.25 0.83
CA THR A 54 -1.49 4.54 0.59
C THR A 54 -2.75 4.60 1.44
N LEU A 55 -3.09 5.80 1.89
CA LEU A 55 -4.27 5.98 2.72
C LEU A 55 -5.53 6.06 1.89
N ASP A 56 -6.59 5.43 2.38
CA ASP A 56 -7.92 5.59 1.86
C ASP A 56 -8.56 6.77 2.60
N ILE A 57 -8.47 7.95 2.03
CA ILE A 57 -8.95 9.17 2.68
C ILE A 57 -10.45 9.10 2.94
N GLY A 58 -11.22 8.47 2.04
CA GLY A 58 -12.64 8.27 2.27
C GLY A 58 -12.91 7.47 3.54
N ALA A 59 -12.15 6.41 3.75
CA ALA A 59 -12.28 5.61 4.98
C ALA A 59 -11.84 6.40 6.21
N VAL A 60 -10.78 7.20 6.08
CA VAL A 60 -10.32 8.05 7.18
C VAL A 60 -11.42 9.05 7.57
N LEU A 61 -12.04 9.70 6.59
CA LEU A 61 -13.13 10.64 6.87
C LEU A 61 -14.29 9.94 7.58
N ARG A 62 -14.67 8.76 7.12
CA ARG A 62 -15.77 8.02 7.68
C ARG A 62 -15.46 7.50 9.07
N ASP A 63 -14.30 6.87 9.25
CA ASP A 63 -13.99 6.13 10.47
C ASP A 63 -13.33 6.99 11.55
N HIS A 64 -12.59 8.03 11.17
CA HIS A 64 -11.82 8.84 12.10
C HIS A 64 -12.32 10.26 12.25
N HIS A 65 -13.08 10.76 11.30
CA HIS A 65 -13.66 12.11 11.37
C HIS A 65 -15.19 12.09 11.49
N GLY A 66 -15.79 10.92 11.50
CA GLY A 66 -17.23 10.80 11.72
C GLY A 66 -18.09 11.27 10.56
N VAL A 67 -17.55 11.32 9.35
CA VAL A 67 -18.34 11.72 8.19
C VAL A 67 -19.26 10.56 7.79
N ASP A 68 -20.55 10.88 7.56
CA ASP A 68 -21.50 9.89 7.09
C ASP A 68 -21.00 9.29 5.78
N ALA A 69 -21.02 7.96 5.68
CA ALA A 69 -20.54 7.24 4.50
C ALA A 69 -21.15 7.76 3.20
N GLN A 70 -22.43 8.19 3.24
CA GLN A 70 -23.11 8.71 2.08
C GLN A 70 -22.63 10.11 1.71
N LYS A 71 -22.00 10.82 2.64
CA LYS A 71 -21.49 12.18 2.43
C LYS A 71 -20.03 12.23 2.09
N VAL A 72 -19.34 11.09 2.16
CA VAL A 72 -17.93 11.05 1.79
C VAL A 72 -17.82 11.26 0.27
N PRO A 73 -17.05 12.26 -0.18
CA PRO A 73 -16.87 12.46 -1.62
C PRO A 73 -16.23 11.25 -2.27
N LYS A 74 -16.59 10.99 -3.51
CA LYS A 74 -15.99 9.91 -4.28
C LYS A 74 -14.71 10.33 -4.99
N ASP A 75 -14.58 11.62 -5.26
CA ASP A 75 -13.39 12.17 -5.93
C ASP A 75 -12.26 12.33 -4.91
N PRO A 76 -11.08 11.74 -5.16
CA PRO A 76 -9.95 11.87 -4.22
C PRO A 76 -9.58 13.32 -3.91
N ALA A 77 -9.62 14.21 -4.89
CA ALA A 77 -9.30 15.62 -4.64
C ALA A 77 -10.31 16.26 -3.67
N LYS A 78 -11.58 15.90 -3.80
CA LYS A 78 -12.60 16.40 -2.88
C LYS A 78 -12.48 15.80 -1.49
N GLN A 79 -12.04 14.56 -1.40
CA GLN A 79 -11.76 13.93 -0.11
C GLN A 79 -10.67 14.68 0.62
N ILE A 80 -9.60 15.04 -0.07
CA ILE A 80 -8.51 15.79 0.51
C ILE A 80 -8.98 17.17 0.94
N ALA A 81 -9.79 17.84 0.09
CA ALA A 81 -10.34 19.16 0.43
C ALA A 81 -11.22 19.09 1.69
N GLU A 82 -12.03 18.04 1.81
CA GLU A 82 -12.85 17.85 3.00
C GLU A 82 -12.00 17.67 4.25
N LEU A 83 -10.92 16.89 4.12
CA LEU A 83 -10.00 16.66 5.22
C LEU A 83 -9.35 17.98 5.66
N GLU A 84 -8.93 18.78 4.69
CA GLU A 84 -8.30 20.08 4.97
C GLU A 84 -9.29 21.05 5.61
N SER A 85 -10.56 20.99 5.21
CA SER A 85 -11.58 21.84 5.81
C SER A 85 -11.83 21.48 7.28
N ARG A 86 -11.42 20.30 7.70
CA ARG A 86 -11.54 19.84 9.08
C ARG A 86 -10.26 20.11 9.88
N GLY A 87 -9.32 20.85 9.30
CA GLY A 87 -8.09 21.23 9.97
C GLY A 87 -7.01 20.16 9.96
N SER A 88 -7.08 19.23 9.03
CA SER A 88 -6.09 18.18 8.91
C SER A 88 -5.52 18.12 7.49
N SER A 89 -4.55 17.27 7.29
CA SER A 89 -3.94 17.04 5.97
C SER A 89 -3.58 15.58 5.85
N VAL A 90 -3.29 15.14 4.64
CA VAL A 90 -2.87 13.75 4.42
C VAL A 90 -1.64 13.44 5.26
N GLU A 91 -0.67 14.38 5.30
CA GLU A 91 0.54 14.18 6.10
C GLU A 91 0.23 14.05 7.58
N GLN A 92 -0.69 14.86 8.09
CA GLN A 92 -1.11 14.80 9.47
C GLN A 92 -1.75 13.45 9.79
N GLU A 93 -2.62 12.97 8.89
CA GLU A 93 -3.27 11.68 9.08
C GLU A 93 -2.27 10.53 9.00
N VAL A 94 -1.29 10.60 8.12
CA VAL A 94 -0.22 9.61 8.06
C VAL A 94 0.47 9.51 9.42
N SER A 95 0.84 10.64 10.01
CA SER A 95 1.49 10.65 11.32
C SER A 95 0.59 10.11 12.42
N ASN A 96 -0.67 10.52 12.41
CA ASN A 96 -1.61 10.14 13.46
C ASN A 96 -1.99 8.65 13.40
N LEU A 97 -2.09 8.10 12.20
CA LEU A 97 -2.56 6.73 12.00
C LEU A 97 -1.45 5.71 11.93
N PHE A 98 -0.20 6.16 11.80
CA PHE A 98 0.93 5.25 11.64
C PHE A 98 0.98 4.16 12.72
N PRO A 99 0.88 4.48 14.03
CA PRO A 99 0.93 3.44 15.06
C PRO A 99 -0.20 2.42 14.94
N GLN A 100 -1.40 2.88 14.59
CA GLN A 100 -2.54 1.98 14.44
C GLN A 100 -2.35 1.06 13.23
N ILE A 101 -1.90 1.62 12.13
CA ILE A 101 -1.66 0.83 10.91
C ILE A 101 -0.52 -0.14 11.15
N GLU A 102 0.54 0.29 11.84
CA GLU A 102 1.66 -0.59 12.18
C GLU A 102 1.18 -1.79 12.99
N SER A 103 0.35 -1.56 13.99
CA SER A 103 -0.19 -2.63 14.80
C SER A 103 -0.99 -3.63 13.95
N LYS A 104 -1.78 -3.13 13.02
CA LYS A 104 -2.57 -3.99 12.13
C LYS A 104 -1.68 -4.77 11.16
N VAL A 105 -0.66 -4.14 10.62
CA VAL A 105 0.31 -4.81 9.73
C VAL A 105 1.01 -5.93 10.48
N MET A 106 1.49 -5.65 11.68
CA MET A 106 2.20 -6.65 12.47
C MET A 106 1.27 -7.80 12.87
N GLY A 107 0.00 -7.51 13.15
CA GLY A 107 -0.99 -8.54 13.43
C GLY A 107 -1.23 -9.46 12.23
N LEU A 108 -1.31 -8.87 11.03
CA LEU A 108 -1.50 -9.65 9.80
C LEU A 108 -0.28 -10.50 9.47
N ASN A 109 0.91 -10.07 9.86
CA ASN A 109 2.13 -10.83 9.61
C ASN A 109 2.10 -12.23 10.22
N SER A 110 1.30 -12.43 11.25
CA SER A 110 1.19 -13.76 11.88
C SER A 110 0.65 -14.82 10.92
N GLN A 111 0.02 -14.41 9.84
CA GLN A 111 -0.50 -15.33 8.81
C GLN A 111 0.57 -15.79 7.83
N PHE A 112 1.75 -15.19 7.87
CA PHE A 112 2.79 -15.45 6.88
C PHE A 112 4.04 -16.07 7.49
N ALA A 113 4.76 -16.84 6.68
CA ALA A 113 6.07 -17.35 7.06
C ALA A 113 7.05 -16.18 7.19
N PRO A 114 8.11 -16.32 8.02
CA PRO A 114 9.05 -15.22 8.25
C PRO A 114 9.56 -14.52 6.99
N PRO A 115 9.93 -15.20 5.90
CA PRO A 115 10.40 -14.50 4.69
C PRO A 115 9.34 -13.63 4.03
N GLU A 116 8.06 -13.92 4.29
CA GLU A 116 6.95 -13.22 3.66
C GLU A 116 6.40 -12.07 4.51
N GLN A 117 6.86 -11.94 5.74
CA GLN A 117 6.36 -10.91 6.64
C GLN A 117 6.86 -9.52 6.24
N VAL A 118 5.98 -8.54 6.33
CA VAL A 118 6.33 -7.15 6.07
C VAL A 118 7.04 -6.60 7.31
N ARG A 119 8.33 -6.34 7.17
CA ARG A 119 9.15 -5.89 8.28
C ARG A 119 9.14 -4.39 8.45
N LYS A 120 9.03 -3.65 7.34
CA LYS A 120 8.98 -2.20 7.35
C LYS A 120 7.95 -1.75 6.32
N PHE A 121 7.39 -0.59 6.52
CA PHE A 121 6.48 -0.02 5.53
C PHE A 121 6.56 1.50 5.59
N THR A 122 6.15 2.13 4.51
CA THR A 122 6.05 3.59 4.40
C THR A 122 4.64 3.91 3.93
N ILE A 123 4.00 4.88 4.57
CA ILE A 123 2.71 5.37 4.12
C ILE A 123 2.98 6.57 3.23
N LEU A 124 2.54 6.48 1.98
CA LEU A 124 2.83 7.49 0.97
C LEU A 124 1.91 8.70 1.13
N PRO A 125 2.37 9.89 0.71
CA PRO A 125 1.57 11.12 0.85
C PRO A 125 0.42 11.23 -0.13
N ARG A 126 0.32 10.33 -1.10
CA ARG A 126 -0.78 10.29 -2.05
C ARG A 126 -1.01 8.86 -2.51
N ASP A 127 -2.20 8.60 -3.04
CA ASP A 127 -2.51 7.29 -3.59
C ASP A 127 -1.82 7.09 -4.94
N PHE A 128 -1.72 5.85 -5.38
CA PHE A 128 -1.24 5.55 -6.72
C PHE A 128 -2.24 6.07 -7.74
N SER A 129 -1.73 6.46 -8.89
CA SER A 129 -2.53 7.19 -9.87
C SER A 129 -2.21 6.77 -11.28
N VAL A 130 -3.23 6.77 -12.14
CA VAL A 130 -3.06 6.59 -13.58
C VAL A 130 -2.23 7.74 -14.14
N ASP A 131 -2.44 8.96 -13.63
CA ASP A 131 -1.74 10.15 -14.11
C ASP A 131 -0.23 10.06 -13.92
N TYR A 132 0.22 9.40 -12.88
CA TYR A 132 1.65 9.21 -12.61
C TYR A 132 2.18 7.90 -13.20
N GLY A 133 1.36 7.19 -13.96
CA GLY A 133 1.76 5.95 -14.58
C GLY A 133 1.86 4.75 -13.65
N GLU A 134 1.34 4.89 -12.43
CA GLU A 134 1.43 3.86 -11.40
C GLU A 134 0.33 2.83 -11.50
N LEU A 135 -0.77 3.19 -12.13
CA LEU A 135 -1.90 2.30 -12.37
C LEU A 135 -2.22 2.26 -13.85
N THR A 136 -2.71 1.13 -14.31
CA THR A 136 -3.28 1.02 -15.66
C THR A 136 -4.65 1.66 -15.67
N PRO A 137 -5.24 1.93 -16.86
CA PRO A 137 -6.62 2.45 -16.93
C PRO A 137 -7.63 1.55 -16.22
N THR A 138 -7.35 0.26 -16.05
CA THR A 138 -8.21 -0.65 -15.31
C THR A 138 -7.81 -0.74 -13.85
N LEU A 139 -6.96 0.19 -13.37
CA LEU A 139 -6.56 0.35 -11.98
C LEU A 139 -5.70 -0.79 -11.44
N LYS A 140 -4.94 -1.44 -12.30
CA LYS A 140 -3.98 -2.45 -11.89
C LYS A 140 -2.63 -1.80 -11.64
N ILE A 141 -1.91 -2.31 -10.65
CA ILE A 141 -0.61 -1.78 -10.25
C ILE A 141 0.42 -1.98 -11.36
N ARG A 142 1.17 -0.93 -11.66
CA ARG A 142 2.32 -1.00 -12.57
C ARG A 142 3.60 -0.97 -11.75
N ARG A 143 4.11 -2.14 -11.43
CA ARG A 143 5.20 -2.28 -10.46
C ARG A 143 6.46 -1.53 -10.83
N LYS A 144 6.84 -1.60 -12.10
CA LYS A 144 8.07 -0.92 -12.56
C LYS A 144 7.98 0.58 -12.32
N GLN A 145 6.86 1.18 -12.70
CA GLN A 145 6.68 2.62 -12.56
C GLN A 145 6.64 3.06 -11.10
N ILE A 146 5.99 2.26 -10.27
CA ILE A 146 5.94 2.54 -8.83
C ILE A 146 7.35 2.49 -8.24
N ARG A 147 8.13 1.48 -8.62
CA ARG A 147 9.52 1.38 -8.13
C ARG A 147 10.35 2.59 -8.53
N GLU A 148 10.14 3.11 -9.73
CA GLU A 148 10.87 4.28 -10.20
C GLU A 148 10.42 5.55 -9.48
N ASN A 149 9.11 5.74 -9.36
CA ASN A 149 8.56 6.94 -8.74
C ASN A 149 8.89 7.04 -7.25
N TRP A 150 8.97 5.92 -6.57
CA TRP A 150 9.16 5.87 -5.13
C TRP A 150 10.48 5.23 -4.71
N ALA A 151 11.47 5.30 -5.60
CA ALA A 151 12.77 4.66 -5.37
C ALA A 151 13.43 5.13 -4.06
N SER A 152 13.36 6.43 -3.76
CA SER A 152 13.93 6.97 -2.51
C SER A 152 13.29 6.36 -1.29
N GLU A 153 11.97 6.29 -1.28
CA GLU A 153 11.22 5.72 -0.16
C GLU A 153 11.53 4.25 0.02
N ILE A 154 11.63 3.53 -1.10
CA ILE A 154 11.96 2.11 -1.04
C ILE A 154 13.36 1.91 -0.46
N GLU A 155 14.34 2.64 -0.97
CA GLU A 155 15.71 2.48 -0.49
C GLU A 155 15.86 2.89 0.97
N SER A 156 15.11 3.87 1.41
CA SER A 156 15.20 4.30 2.80
C SER A 156 14.71 3.23 3.78
N MET A 157 13.82 2.35 3.35
CA MET A 157 13.36 1.24 4.19
C MET A 157 14.45 0.19 4.39
N TYR A 158 15.45 0.16 3.51
CA TYR A 158 16.53 -0.82 3.58
C TYR A 158 17.86 -0.21 4.04
N SER A 159 17.95 1.11 4.15
CA SER A 159 19.21 1.76 4.49
C SER A 159 19.67 1.48 5.90
N ASP A 160 18.74 1.17 6.80
CA ASP A 160 19.07 0.87 8.19
C ASP A 160 19.21 -0.64 8.45
N ALA A 161 19.11 -1.44 7.40
CA ALA A 161 19.13 -2.89 7.56
C ALA A 161 20.56 -3.43 7.61
#